data_a7f86f82fcd93188fef8b7f115842727
#
_entry.id   a7f86f82fcd93188fef8b7f115842727
#
_cell.length_a   1.000
_cell.length_b   1.000
_cell.length_c   1.000
_cell.angle_alpha   90.00
_cell.angle_beta   90.00
_cell.angle_gamma   90.00
#
_symmetry.space_group_name_H-M   'P 1'
#
loop_
_entity.id
_entity.type
_entity.pdbx_description
1 polymer ?
#
loop_
_entity_poly.entity_id
_entity_poly.type
_entity_poly.pdbx_seq_one_letter_code
_entity_poly.pdbx_strand_id
1 'polypeptide(L)'
;SERMAVLARQEFHDSIEYFFKPNSELLEKVTANKQVLDYLNKEITSYLIKISALELPASDGKAVGALFHTINDFQRIGDHAENIIEAGQTMQQGRLSLSENTMTEMKEMSLRVEVLLDEALHMFRTRVYDEELAGAINRSEEEIDQCTEQFRESHVRRLTKHKCTPEQGVVFLDMLGDLERVADHATNIAFSLSNQ
;
A
#
# COMPACT_ATOMS: atom_id res chain seq x y z
N SER A 1 9.10 -14.04 -4.77
CA SER A 1 7.83 -13.33 -4.50
C SER A 1 7.51 -13.22 -3.00
N GLU A 2 7.66 -14.28 -2.19
CA GLU A 2 7.37 -14.21 -0.74
C GLU A 2 8.21 -13.16 -0.01
N ARG A 3 9.50 -13.05 -0.31
CA ARG A 3 10.35 -12.02 0.28
C ARG A 3 9.90 -10.60 -0.08
N MET A 4 9.43 -10.38 -1.31
CA MET A 4 8.84 -9.09 -1.70
C MET A 4 7.56 -8.80 -0.92
N ALA A 5 6.70 -9.79 -0.70
CA ALA A 5 5.50 -9.67 0.10
C ALA A 5 5.81 -9.22 1.55
N VAL A 6 6.81 -9.86 2.17
CA VAL A 6 7.27 -9.49 3.52
C VAL A 6 7.83 -8.06 3.55
N LEU A 7 8.66 -7.70 2.57
CA LEU A 7 9.24 -6.37 2.50
C LEU A 7 8.18 -5.29 2.26
N ALA A 8 7.27 -5.48 1.30
CA ALA A 8 6.21 -4.54 1.02
C ALA A 8 5.30 -4.30 2.24
N ARG A 9 4.95 -5.38 2.97
CA ARG A 9 4.19 -5.29 4.21
C ARG A 9 4.94 -4.49 5.30
N GLN A 10 6.22 -4.78 5.46
CA GLN A 10 7.07 -4.09 6.44
C GLN A 10 7.26 -2.61 6.08
N GLU A 11 7.51 -2.33 4.79
CA GLU A 11 7.61 -0.95 4.29
C GLU A 11 6.36 -0.14 4.60
N PHE A 12 5.19 -0.71 4.31
CA PHE A 12 3.93 -0.03 4.57
C PHE A 12 3.75 0.23 6.06
N HIS A 13 3.93 -0.77 6.91
CA HIS A 13 3.81 -0.62 8.37
C HIS A 13 4.78 0.45 8.92
N ASP A 14 6.06 0.34 8.57
CA ASP A 14 7.09 1.25 9.04
C ASP A 14 6.87 2.70 8.53
N SER A 15 6.31 2.86 7.33
CA SER A 15 5.96 4.19 6.79
C SER A 15 4.83 4.85 7.60
N ILE A 16 3.82 4.09 7.99
CA ILE A 16 2.74 4.57 8.86
C ILE A 16 3.30 4.96 10.24
N GLU A 17 4.13 4.11 10.83
CA GLU A 17 4.78 4.42 12.10
C GLU A 17 5.62 5.70 12.01
N TYR A 18 6.42 5.84 10.95
CA TYR A 18 7.23 7.04 10.71
C TYR A 18 6.37 8.29 10.59
N PHE A 19 5.25 8.24 9.86
CA PHE A 19 4.36 9.38 9.72
C PHE A 19 3.86 9.90 11.07
N PHE A 20 3.44 9.00 11.95
CA PHE A 20 2.93 9.37 13.28
C PHE A 20 4.03 9.68 14.31
N LYS A 21 5.18 9.03 14.21
CA LYS A 21 6.31 9.15 15.13
C LYS A 21 7.64 9.10 14.38
N PRO A 22 8.01 10.17 13.69
CA PRO A 22 9.24 10.22 12.92
C PRO A 22 10.49 10.01 13.77
N ASN A 23 11.40 9.15 13.32
CA ASN A 23 12.72 8.97 13.90
C ASN A 23 13.74 8.52 12.84
N SER A 24 15.03 8.80 13.07
CA SER A 24 16.10 8.53 12.09
C SER A 24 16.36 7.05 11.88
N GLU A 25 16.26 6.23 12.92
CA GLU A 25 16.49 4.78 12.85
C GLU A 25 15.45 4.11 11.94
N LEU A 26 14.18 4.48 12.11
CA LEU A 26 13.09 3.98 11.28
C LEU A 26 13.24 4.44 9.82
N LEU A 27 13.67 5.68 9.60
CA LEU A 27 13.94 6.21 8.25
C LEU A 27 15.04 5.42 7.54
N GLU A 28 16.15 5.14 8.24
CA GLU A 28 17.25 4.33 7.69
C GLU A 28 16.77 2.90 7.32
N LYS A 29 15.99 2.28 8.19
CA LYS A 29 15.41 0.95 7.98
C LYS A 29 14.51 0.92 6.75
N VAL A 30 13.57 1.86 6.63
CA VAL A 30 12.65 1.95 5.49
C VAL A 30 13.43 2.17 4.20
N THR A 31 14.39 3.08 4.18
CA THR A 31 15.23 3.36 3.01
C THR A 31 16.00 2.12 2.56
N ALA A 32 16.60 1.38 3.50
CA ALA A 32 17.32 0.14 3.19
C ALA A 32 16.40 -0.96 2.63
N ASN A 33 15.24 -1.15 3.23
CA ASN A 33 14.26 -2.13 2.79
C ASN A 33 13.72 -1.81 1.38
N LYS A 34 13.44 -0.53 1.09
CA LYS A 34 13.00 -0.10 -0.24
C LYS A 34 14.02 -0.42 -1.32
N GLN A 35 15.31 -0.20 -1.05
CA GLN A 35 16.38 -0.57 -1.98
C GLN A 35 16.40 -2.07 -2.28
N VAL A 36 16.16 -2.91 -1.27
CA VAL A 36 16.06 -4.37 -1.45
C VAL A 36 14.83 -4.74 -2.27
N LEU A 37 13.69 -4.09 -2.01
CA LEU A 37 12.46 -4.32 -2.76
C LEU A 37 12.63 -3.96 -4.24
N ASP A 38 13.23 -2.81 -4.53
CA ASP A 38 13.52 -2.34 -5.89
C ASP A 38 14.47 -3.31 -6.63
N TYR A 39 15.51 -3.77 -5.94
CA TYR A 39 16.44 -4.76 -6.48
C TYR A 39 15.76 -6.08 -6.82
N LEU A 40 14.94 -6.61 -5.89
CA LEU A 40 14.20 -7.85 -6.12
C LEU A 40 13.20 -7.71 -7.27
N ASN A 41 12.50 -6.58 -7.36
CA ASN A 41 11.59 -6.31 -8.47
C ASN A 41 12.32 -6.39 -9.82
N LYS A 42 13.45 -5.70 -9.94
CA LYS A 42 14.27 -5.67 -11.15
C LYS A 42 14.76 -7.08 -11.53
N GLU A 43 15.32 -7.82 -10.58
CA GLU A 43 15.90 -9.15 -10.83
C GLU A 43 14.82 -10.17 -11.22
N ILE A 44 13.70 -10.20 -10.49
CA ILE A 44 12.62 -11.15 -10.77
C ILE A 44 11.94 -10.79 -12.10
N THR A 45 11.68 -9.53 -12.36
CA THR A 45 11.14 -9.06 -13.65
C THR A 45 12.03 -9.46 -14.81
N SER A 46 13.33 -9.25 -14.70
CA SER A 46 14.31 -9.67 -15.72
C SER A 46 14.28 -11.17 -15.96
N TYR A 47 14.13 -11.95 -14.90
CA TYR A 47 14.04 -13.42 -14.99
C TYR A 47 12.73 -13.87 -15.66
N LEU A 48 11.60 -13.27 -15.29
CA LEU A 48 10.29 -13.56 -15.89
C LEU A 48 10.27 -13.22 -17.39
N ILE A 49 10.90 -12.14 -17.81
CA ILE A 49 11.03 -11.77 -19.24
C ILE A 49 11.80 -12.87 -20.00
N LYS A 50 12.89 -13.40 -19.41
CA LYS A 50 13.65 -14.50 -20.02
C LYS A 50 12.82 -15.78 -20.13
N ILE A 51 12.03 -16.09 -19.11
CA ILE A 51 11.13 -17.25 -19.14
C ILE A 51 10.03 -17.07 -20.20
N SER A 52 9.42 -15.89 -20.29
CA SER A 52 8.36 -15.63 -21.26
C SER A 52 8.83 -15.67 -22.72
N ALA A 53 10.12 -15.57 -22.96
CA ALA A 53 10.72 -15.75 -24.29
C ALA A 53 10.87 -17.22 -24.69
N LEU A 54 10.63 -18.18 -23.81
CA LEU A 54 10.63 -19.60 -24.10
C LEU A 54 9.25 -20.03 -24.63
N GLU A 55 9.23 -21.13 -25.38
CA GLU A 55 7.95 -21.77 -25.79
C GLU A 55 7.31 -22.45 -24.56
N LEU A 56 6.40 -21.73 -23.90
CA LEU A 56 5.72 -22.22 -22.71
C LEU A 56 4.34 -22.80 -23.06
N PRO A 57 3.88 -23.84 -22.34
CA PRO A 57 2.47 -24.22 -22.34
C PRO A 57 1.60 -23.01 -21.95
N ALA A 58 0.36 -22.95 -22.47
CA ALA A 58 -0.54 -21.82 -22.24
C ALA A 58 -0.83 -21.55 -20.74
N SER A 59 -0.90 -22.61 -19.91
CA SER A 59 -1.04 -22.53 -18.46
C SER A 59 0.14 -21.82 -17.80
N ASP A 60 1.35 -22.18 -18.20
CA ASP A 60 2.58 -21.63 -17.64
C ASP A 60 2.76 -20.16 -18.05
N GLY A 61 2.37 -19.81 -19.27
CA GLY A 61 2.34 -18.44 -19.76
C GLY A 61 1.40 -17.55 -18.93
N LYS A 62 0.22 -18.05 -18.56
CA LYS A 62 -0.72 -17.35 -17.66
C LYS A 62 -0.12 -17.16 -16.26
N ALA A 63 0.50 -18.20 -15.69
CA ALA A 63 1.12 -18.14 -14.38
C ALA A 63 2.28 -17.12 -14.34
N VAL A 64 3.10 -17.06 -15.39
CA VAL A 64 4.17 -16.06 -15.53
C VAL A 64 3.58 -14.65 -15.59
N GLY A 65 2.51 -14.44 -16.36
CA GLY A 65 1.81 -13.16 -16.44
C GLY A 65 1.23 -12.73 -15.10
N ALA A 66 0.54 -13.62 -14.40
CA ALA A 66 0.00 -13.34 -13.07
C ALA A 66 1.10 -12.98 -12.06
N LEU A 67 2.22 -13.69 -12.07
CA LEU A 67 3.35 -13.38 -11.20
C LEU A 67 3.98 -12.03 -11.53
N PHE A 68 4.05 -11.66 -12.82
CA PHE A 68 4.56 -10.37 -13.25
C PHE A 68 3.71 -9.22 -12.67
N HIS A 69 2.39 -9.33 -12.76
CA HIS A 69 1.47 -8.34 -12.16
C HIS A 69 1.62 -8.27 -10.65
N THR A 70 1.65 -9.41 -9.97
CA THR A 70 1.79 -9.47 -8.50
C THR A 70 3.08 -8.81 -8.00
N ILE A 71 4.20 -9.02 -8.70
CA ILE A 71 5.49 -8.40 -8.35
C ILE A 71 5.41 -6.88 -8.51
N ASN A 72 4.74 -6.43 -9.57
CA ASN A 72 4.50 -5.00 -9.77
C ASN A 72 3.62 -4.41 -8.66
N ASP A 73 2.58 -5.13 -8.20
CA ASP A 73 1.74 -4.68 -7.09
C ASP A 73 2.54 -4.56 -5.78
N PHE A 74 3.45 -5.51 -5.46
CA PHE A 74 4.37 -5.35 -4.32
C PHE A 74 5.25 -4.12 -4.44
N GLN A 75 5.80 -3.87 -5.64
CA GLN A 75 6.60 -2.68 -5.89
C GLN A 75 5.78 -1.40 -5.66
N ARG A 76 4.55 -1.35 -6.14
CA ARG A 76 3.66 -0.19 -5.97
C ARG A 76 3.30 0.07 -4.52
N ILE A 77 3.10 -0.97 -3.71
CA ILE A 77 2.92 -0.79 -2.26
C ILE A 77 4.14 -0.12 -1.64
N GLY A 78 5.36 -0.53 -2.02
CA GLY A 78 6.59 0.12 -1.59
C GLY A 78 6.71 1.58 -2.05
N ASP A 79 6.31 1.90 -3.28
CA ASP A 79 6.31 3.27 -3.80
C ASP A 79 5.34 4.18 -3.01
N HIS A 80 4.15 3.68 -2.69
CA HIS A 80 3.18 4.41 -1.86
C HIS A 80 3.65 4.57 -0.41
N ALA A 81 4.33 3.56 0.14
CA ALA A 81 4.97 3.65 1.46
C ALA A 81 6.04 4.76 1.48
N GLU A 82 6.84 4.88 0.43
CA GLU A 82 7.82 5.98 0.27
C GLU A 82 7.14 7.34 0.25
N ASN A 83 6.02 7.51 -0.46
CA ASN A 83 5.23 8.74 -0.45
C ASN A 83 4.73 9.09 0.97
N ILE A 84 4.35 8.10 1.78
CA ILE A 84 3.93 8.31 3.17
C ILE A 84 5.10 8.79 4.03
N ILE A 85 6.30 8.26 3.82
CA ILE A 85 7.54 8.76 4.45
C ILE A 85 7.78 10.23 4.07
N GLU A 86 7.69 10.57 2.80
CA GLU A 86 7.86 11.95 2.32
C GLU A 86 6.82 12.90 2.93
N ALA A 87 5.57 12.45 3.08
CA ALA A 87 4.54 13.19 3.79
C ALA A 87 4.93 13.48 5.25
N GLY A 88 5.45 12.47 5.96
CA GLY A 88 5.97 12.63 7.32
C GLY A 88 7.16 13.62 7.41
N GLN A 89 8.07 13.57 6.46
CA GLN A 89 9.18 14.51 6.35
C GLN A 89 8.68 15.94 6.07
N THR A 90 7.71 16.11 5.19
CA THR A 90 7.08 17.41 4.92
C THR A 90 6.44 17.99 6.17
N MET A 91 5.76 17.19 6.96
CA MET A 91 5.19 17.60 8.25
C MET A 91 6.26 18.09 9.21
N GLN A 92 7.37 17.38 9.34
CA GLN A 92 8.48 17.77 10.20
C GLN A 92 9.15 19.07 9.76
N GLN A 93 9.51 19.17 8.49
CA GLN A 93 10.21 20.31 7.91
C GLN A 93 9.36 21.59 7.95
N GLY A 94 8.08 21.47 7.60
CA GLY A 94 7.11 22.55 7.65
C GLY A 94 6.62 22.89 9.05
N ARG A 95 7.01 22.13 10.08
CA ARG A 95 6.45 22.20 11.43
C ARG A 95 4.92 22.20 11.42
N LEU A 96 4.35 21.43 10.49
CA LEU A 96 2.92 21.27 10.34
C LEU A 96 2.40 20.28 11.39
N SER A 97 1.20 20.53 11.90
CA SER A 97 0.48 19.59 12.74
C SER A 97 -0.94 19.40 12.18
N LEU A 98 -1.39 18.16 12.15
CA LEU A 98 -2.78 17.86 11.80
C LEU A 98 -3.66 18.00 13.05
N SER A 99 -4.94 18.34 12.85
CA SER A 99 -5.90 18.35 13.95
C SER A 99 -6.07 16.95 14.54
N GLU A 100 -6.51 16.87 15.79
CA GLU A 100 -6.78 15.59 16.47
C GLU A 100 -7.76 14.72 15.67
N ASN A 101 -8.81 15.32 15.13
CA ASN A 101 -9.77 14.60 14.29
C ASN A 101 -9.13 14.04 13.01
N THR A 102 -8.27 14.83 12.35
CA THR A 102 -7.55 14.39 11.15
C THR A 102 -6.58 13.25 11.47
N MET A 103 -5.88 13.33 12.59
CA MET A 103 -4.99 12.26 13.06
C MET A 103 -5.77 10.97 13.35
N THR A 104 -6.96 11.08 13.93
CA THR A 104 -7.84 9.93 14.20
C THR A 104 -8.31 9.29 12.91
N GLU A 105 -8.76 10.08 11.93
CA GLU A 105 -9.15 9.61 10.60
C GLU A 105 -7.98 8.89 9.90
N MET A 106 -6.77 9.44 9.96
CA MET A 106 -5.57 8.82 9.39
C MET A 106 -5.23 7.48 10.05
N LYS A 107 -5.30 7.41 11.39
CA LYS A 107 -5.05 6.17 12.13
C LYS A 107 -6.08 5.09 11.79
N GLU A 108 -7.36 5.47 11.74
CA GLU A 108 -8.42 4.55 11.37
C GLU A 108 -8.21 3.97 9.96
N MET A 109 -7.93 4.84 8.99
CA MET A 109 -7.69 4.43 7.61
C MET A 109 -6.46 3.53 7.48
N SER A 110 -5.35 3.91 8.11
CA SER A 110 -4.12 3.12 8.11
C SER A 110 -4.34 1.71 8.66
N LEU A 111 -5.08 1.59 9.76
CA LEU A 111 -5.38 0.29 10.37
C LEU A 111 -6.23 -0.59 9.47
N ARG A 112 -7.25 -0.03 8.82
CA ARG A 112 -8.10 -0.75 7.86
C ARG A 112 -7.30 -1.29 6.68
N VAL A 113 -6.39 -0.48 6.13
CA VAL A 113 -5.52 -0.88 5.02
C VAL A 113 -4.51 -1.95 5.45
N GLU A 114 -3.95 -1.86 6.67
CA GLU A 114 -3.08 -2.90 7.21
C GLU A 114 -3.79 -4.26 7.33
N VAL A 115 -5.01 -4.26 7.84
CA VAL A 115 -5.83 -5.49 7.96
C VAL A 115 -6.09 -6.10 6.58
N LEU A 116 -6.53 -5.28 5.61
CA LEU A 116 -6.75 -5.73 4.23
C LEU A 116 -5.48 -6.32 3.61
N LEU A 117 -4.34 -5.64 3.80
CA LEU A 117 -3.05 -6.10 3.28
C LEU A 117 -2.65 -7.44 3.90
N ASP A 118 -2.84 -7.63 5.22
CA ASP A 118 -2.54 -8.88 5.90
C ASP A 118 -3.43 -10.04 5.40
N GLU A 119 -4.71 -9.81 5.20
CA GLU A 119 -5.65 -10.77 4.62
C GLU A 119 -5.27 -11.15 3.18
N ALA A 120 -4.95 -10.16 2.36
CA ALA A 120 -4.50 -10.37 0.98
C ALA A 120 -3.19 -11.17 0.90
N LEU A 121 -2.22 -10.86 1.75
CA LEU A 121 -0.96 -11.59 1.84
C LEU A 121 -1.15 -13.01 2.38
N HIS A 122 -2.10 -13.23 3.27
CA HIS A 122 -2.45 -14.57 3.73
C HIS A 122 -2.96 -15.42 2.57
N MET A 123 -3.92 -14.93 1.79
CA MET A 123 -4.42 -15.63 0.60
C MET A 123 -3.30 -15.90 -0.41
N PHE A 124 -2.45 -14.93 -0.69
CA PHE A 124 -1.31 -15.10 -1.60
C PHE A 124 -0.32 -16.18 -1.14
N ARG A 125 -0.03 -16.27 0.15
CA ARG A 125 0.94 -17.24 0.71
C ARG A 125 0.38 -18.67 0.74
N THR A 126 -0.88 -18.83 1.07
CA THR A 126 -1.54 -20.15 1.10
C THR A 126 -1.72 -20.75 -0.29
N ARG A 127 -1.71 -19.91 -1.33
CA ARG A 127 -1.99 -20.30 -2.72
C ARG A 127 -3.31 -21.06 -2.89
N VAL A 128 -4.24 -20.81 -1.99
CA VAL A 128 -5.59 -21.39 -2.03
C VAL A 128 -6.57 -20.23 -2.12
N TYR A 129 -7.41 -20.25 -3.15
CA TYR A 129 -8.51 -19.31 -3.23
C TYR A 129 -9.57 -19.69 -2.21
N ASP A 130 -9.78 -18.85 -1.22
CA ASP A 130 -10.78 -19.00 -0.17
C ASP A 130 -11.91 -17.99 -0.42
N GLU A 131 -13.12 -18.49 -0.71
CA GLU A 131 -14.28 -17.65 -1.03
C GLU A 131 -14.72 -16.77 0.13
N GLU A 132 -14.61 -17.27 1.37
CA GLU A 132 -14.99 -16.50 2.56
C GLU A 132 -14.02 -15.34 2.79
N LEU A 133 -12.72 -15.61 2.68
CA LEU A 133 -11.66 -14.61 2.78
C LEU A 133 -11.74 -13.61 1.62
N ALA A 134 -12.00 -14.07 0.40
CA ALA A 134 -12.21 -13.21 -0.77
C ALA A 134 -13.39 -12.26 -0.56
N GLY A 135 -14.50 -12.76 0.00
CA GLY A 135 -15.64 -11.95 0.38
C GLY A 135 -15.32 -10.93 1.47
N ALA A 136 -14.48 -11.28 2.45
CA ALA A 136 -14.01 -10.36 3.49
C ALA A 136 -13.14 -9.24 2.89
N ILE A 137 -12.20 -9.58 2.01
CA ILE A 137 -11.33 -8.62 1.32
C ILE A 137 -12.15 -7.62 0.51
N ASN A 138 -13.13 -8.08 -0.27
CA ASN A 138 -14.00 -7.18 -1.04
C ASN A 138 -14.79 -6.22 -0.14
N ARG A 139 -15.33 -6.70 0.98
CA ARG A 139 -16.03 -5.82 1.94
C ARG A 139 -15.07 -4.80 2.56
N SER A 140 -13.87 -5.22 2.92
CA SER A 140 -12.84 -4.31 3.47
C SER A 140 -12.44 -3.23 2.47
N GLU A 141 -12.31 -3.57 1.19
CA GLU A 141 -12.04 -2.60 0.12
C GLU A 141 -13.19 -1.58 -0.02
N GLU A 142 -14.44 -2.06 -0.10
CA GLU A 142 -15.62 -1.17 -0.17
C GLU A 142 -15.70 -0.24 1.04
N GLU A 143 -15.40 -0.73 2.24
CA GLU A 143 -15.36 0.10 3.45
C GLU A 143 -14.24 1.14 3.41
N ILE A 144 -13.08 0.80 2.87
CA ILE A 144 -11.96 1.73 2.68
C ILE A 144 -12.33 2.82 1.70
N ASP A 145 -12.97 2.49 0.58
CA ASP A 145 -13.45 3.45 -0.41
C ASP A 145 -14.48 4.43 0.20
N GLN A 146 -15.43 3.90 0.96
CA GLN A 146 -16.43 4.72 1.64
C GLN A 146 -15.78 5.63 2.69
N CYS A 147 -14.83 5.14 3.49
CA CYS A 147 -14.08 5.94 4.45
C CYS A 147 -13.27 7.04 3.76
N THR A 148 -12.63 6.73 2.64
CA THR A 148 -11.85 7.69 1.84
C THR A 148 -12.73 8.85 1.41
N GLU A 149 -13.91 8.57 0.87
CA GLU A 149 -14.85 9.62 0.44
C GLU A 149 -15.37 10.46 1.62
N GLN A 150 -15.77 9.81 2.70
CA GLN A 150 -16.23 10.50 3.92
C GLN A 150 -15.14 11.41 4.51
N PHE A 151 -13.89 10.98 4.53
CA PHE A 151 -12.79 11.76 5.06
C PHE A 151 -12.40 12.91 4.13
N ARG A 152 -12.48 12.73 2.81
CA ARG A 152 -12.35 13.81 1.83
C ARG A 152 -13.41 14.90 2.04
N GLU A 153 -14.68 14.52 2.16
CA GLU A 153 -15.77 15.47 2.42
C GLU A 153 -15.59 16.19 3.76
N SER A 154 -15.21 15.47 4.80
CA SER A 154 -14.93 16.03 6.12
C SER A 154 -13.80 17.05 6.05
N HIS A 155 -12.76 16.77 5.27
CA HIS A 155 -11.65 17.68 5.04
C HIS A 155 -12.09 18.95 4.30
N VAL A 156 -12.89 18.84 3.23
CA VAL A 156 -13.44 19.99 2.51
C VAL A 156 -14.24 20.90 3.45
N ARG A 157 -15.06 20.31 4.33
CA ARG A 157 -15.78 21.07 5.36
C ARG A 157 -14.85 21.80 6.34
N ARG A 158 -13.71 21.20 6.73
CA ARG A 158 -12.70 21.85 7.58
C ARG A 158 -12.00 23.01 6.87
N LEU A 159 -11.66 22.85 5.59
CA LEU A 159 -11.09 23.93 4.75
C LEU A 159 -12.06 25.11 4.64
N THR A 160 -13.32 24.85 4.30
CA THR A 160 -14.36 25.88 4.16
C THR A 160 -14.58 26.66 5.47
N LYS A 161 -14.40 26.01 6.61
CA LYS A 161 -14.52 26.64 7.95
C LYS A 161 -13.22 27.23 8.45
N HIS A 162 -12.17 27.31 7.64
CA HIS A 162 -10.83 27.78 8.02
C HIS A 162 -10.23 27.05 9.23
N LYS A 163 -10.55 25.76 9.41
CA LYS A 163 -10.04 24.92 10.52
C LYS A 163 -8.76 24.16 10.17
N CYS A 164 -8.31 24.25 8.94
CA CYS A 164 -7.01 23.73 8.50
C CYS A 164 -6.43 24.63 7.41
N THR A 165 -5.10 24.58 7.23
CA THR A 165 -4.42 25.30 6.18
C THR A 165 -4.43 24.51 4.87
N PRO A 166 -4.25 25.16 3.70
CA PRO A 166 -4.11 24.45 2.42
C PRO A 166 -2.96 23.45 2.44
N GLU A 167 -1.84 23.76 3.08
CA GLU A 167 -0.66 22.89 3.17
C GLU A 167 -0.97 21.62 3.97
N GLN A 168 -1.66 21.74 5.10
CA GLN A 168 -2.15 20.60 5.87
C GLN A 168 -3.11 19.73 5.05
N GLY A 169 -3.94 20.38 4.23
CA GLY A 169 -4.89 19.72 3.35
C GLY A 169 -4.23 18.89 2.27
N VAL A 170 -3.17 19.38 1.65
CA VAL A 170 -2.40 18.65 0.63
C VAL A 170 -1.82 17.37 1.24
N VAL A 171 -1.14 17.46 2.38
CA VAL A 171 -0.56 16.29 3.06
C VAL A 171 -1.63 15.26 3.40
N PHE A 172 -2.77 15.70 3.92
CA PHE A 172 -3.89 14.81 4.27
C PHE A 172 -4.45 14.08 3.05
N LEU A 173 -4.74 14.81 1.98
CA LEU A 173 -5.35 14.23 0.77
C LEU A 173 -4.39 13.30 0.02
N ASP A 174 -3.11 13.65 -0.05
CA ASP A 174 -2.09 12.81 -0.67
C ASP A 174 -1.93 11.51 0.10
N MET A 175 -1.82 11.57 1.43
CA MET A 175 -1.72 10.37 2.25
C MET A 175 -2.98 9.49 2.16
N LEU A 176 -4.16 10.10 2.13
CA LEU A 176 -5.42 9.38 1.95
C LEU A 176 -5.45 8.63 0.62
N GLY A 177 -4.98 9.28 -0.46
CA GLY A 177 -4.84 8.67 -1.78
C GLY A 177 -3.82 7.53 -1.82
N ASP A 178 -2.67 7.66 -1.14
CA ASP A 178 -1.68 6.58 -1.03
C ASP A 178 -2.23 5.37 -0.27
N LEU A 179 -2.98 5.58 0.82
CA LEU A 179 -3.63 4.51 1.58
C LEU A 179 -4.66 3.75 0.72
N GLU A 180 -5.51 4.47 -0.01
CA GLU A 180 -6.48 3.87 -0.95
C GLU A 180 -5.77 3.01 -2.00
N ARG A 181 -4.70 3.51 -2.62
CA ARG A 181 -3.93 2.76 -3.62
C ARG A 181 -3.22 1.53 -3.06
N VAL A 182 -2.74 1.57 -1.84
CA VAL A 182 -2.20 0.37 -1.17
C VAL A 182 -3.29 -0.69 -1.03
N ALA A 183 -4.52 -0.31 -0.66
CA ALA A 183 -5.66 -1.22 -0.62
C ALA A 183 -5.98 -1.83 -2.00
N ASP A 184 -6.00 -1.03 -3.07
CA ASP A 184 -6.20 -1.50 -4.44
C ASP A 184 -5.14 -2.56 -4.83
N HIS A 185 -3.86 -2.28 -4.58
CA HIS A 185 -2.78 -3.22 -4.89
C HIS A 185 -2.85 -4.49 -4.04
N ALA A 186 -3.24 -4.38 -2.76
CA ALA A 186 -3.47 -5.53 -1.89
C ALA A 186 -4.59 -6.43 -2.43
N THR A 187 -5.70 -5.85 -2.86
CA THR A 187 -6.82 -6.55 -3.48
C THR A 187 -6.39 -7.27 -4.77
N ASN A 188 -5.60 -6.61 -5.63
CA ASN A 188 -5.03 -7.23 -6.83
C ASN A 188 -4.16 -8.45 -6.49
N ILE A 189 -3.34 -8.37 -5.46
CA ILE A 189 -2.49 -9.48 -4.99
C ILE A 189 -3.36 -10.66 -4.53
N ALA A 190 -4.40 -10.40 -3.74
CA ALA A 190 -5.32 -11.44 -3.27
C ALA A 190 -5.97 -12.21 -4.43
N PHE A 191 -6.46 -11.48 -5.44
CA PHE A 191 -7.16 -12.07 -6.58
C PHE A 191 -6.25 -12.52 -7.73
N SER A 192 -4.94 -12.36 -7.62
CA SER A 192 -3.98 -12.87 -8.61
C SER A 192 -4.05 -14.38 -8.83
N LEU A 193 -4.54 -15.13 -7.83
CA LEU A 193 -4.71 -16.58 -7.86
C LEU A 193 -6.04 -17.02 -8.51
N SER A 194 -7.07 -16.18 -8.51
CA SER A 194 -8.38 -16.52 -9.11
C SER A 194 -8.36 -16.56 -10.63
N ASN A 195 -7.31 -16.03 -11.23
CA ASN A 195 -7.11 -15.98 -12.68
C ASN A 195 -6.23 -17.13 -13.21
N GLN A 196 -5.84 -18.08 -12.36
CA GLN A 196 -5.09 -19.29 -12.74
C GLN A 196 -6.02 -20.47 -12.98
#